data_4c3236aca88245fae2be6a9b99d05d52
#
_entry.id   4c3236aca88245fae2be6a9b99d05d52
#
_cell.length_a   1.000
_cell.length_b   1.000
_cell.length_c   1.000
_cell.angle_alpha   90.00
_cell.angle_beta   90.00
_cell.angle_gamma   90.00
#
_symmetry.space_group_name_H-M   'P 1'
#
loop_
_entity.id
_entity.type
_entity.pdbx_description
1 polymer ?
#
loop_
_entity_poly.entity_id
_entity_poly.type
_entity_poly.pdbx_seq_one_letter_code
_entity_poly.pdbx_strand_id
1 'polypeptide(L)'
;MKKLIFAFLALGLIFTSCEKEDSSDVNQNKVYSDYELFYNQNEDKTHVVARFRFGGPTGTLLELADTSDASVTFEEDPLPYNIWYGGHHKEFAGQLAGGTFVYTNTNGVSYTNEIPTGEAIAFQADFDTITKGIAEDLTWDGTALSANQHVGVFVGSWTWGEDASFWTGDLGATEIVMGVLQKNDLALGSSTVYMDRSTALDVAQGTPEGGRIRYKYRCTNAAVAVVE
;
A
#
# COMPACT_ATOMS: atom_id res chain seq x y z
N MET A 1 60.61 -23.73 -0.42
CA MET A 1 60.04 -22.40 -0.10
C MET A 1 58.87 -22.16 -1.04
N LYS A 2 57.65 -22.47 -0.57
CA LYS A 2 56.43 -22.34 -1.37
C LYS A 2 55.76 -21.00 -0.99
N LYS A 3 55.65 -20.08 -1.95
CA LYS A 3 54.94 -18.80 -1.78
C LYS A 3 53.46 -19.05 -1.90
N LEU A 4 52.73 -18.93 -0.82
CA LEU A 4 51.26 -18.86 -0.82
C LEU A 4 50.84 -17.48 -1.29
N ILE A 5 50.18 -17.43 -2.45
CA ILE A 5 49.49 -16.24 -2.97
C ILE A 5 48.06 -16.29 -2.38
N PHE A 6 47.79 -15.43 -1.43
CA PHE A 6 46.39 -15.15 -0.96
C PHE A 6 45.70 -14.28 -2.00
N ALA A 7 44.84 -14.91 -2.79
CA ALA A 7 43.88 -14.18 -3.61
C ALA A 7 42.75 -13.68 -2.71
N PHE A 8 42.75 -12.41 -2.37
CA PHE A 8 41.62 -11.73 -1.78
C PHE A 8 40.53 -11.59 -2.83
N LEU A 9 39.53 -12.46 -2.75
CA LEU A 9 38.29 -12.33 -3.52
C LEU A 9 37.47 -11.21 -2.88
N ALA A 10 37.62 -9.99 -3.41
CA ALA A 10 36.76 -8.86 -3.05
C ALA A 10 35.35 -9.16 -3.55
N LEU A 11 34.54 -9.77 -2.68
CA LEU A 11 33.09 -9.90 -2.89
C LEU A 11 32.49 -8.50 -2.77
N GLY A 12 32.38 -7.83 -3.91
CA GLY A 12 31.66 -6.56 -4.01
C GLY A 12 30.20 -6.78 -3.65
N LEU A 13 29.83 -6.41 -2.44
CA LEU A 13 28.42 -6.22 -2.05
C LEU A 13 27.87 -5.08 -2.91
N ILE A 14 27.20 -5.45 -3.97
CA ILE A 14 26.36 -4.55 -4.72
C ILE A 14 25.17 -4.24 -3.80
N PHE A 15 25.31 -3.21 -2.97
CA PHE A 15 24.17 -2.55 -2.38
C PHE A 15 23.41 -1.93 -3.55
N THR A 16 22.36 -2.61 -4.03
CA THR A 16 21.34 -1.93 -4.81
C THR A 16 20.65 -0.96 -3.85
N SER A 17 21.27 0.20 -3.68
CA SER A 17 20.59 1.38 -3.15
C SER A 17 19.27 1.48 -3.91
N CYS A 18 18.16 1.72 -3.22
CA CYS A 18 16.95 2.22 -3.86
C CYS A 18 17.31 3.59 -4.44
N GLU A 19 17.93 3.61 -5.59
CA GLU A 19 18.25 4.83 -6.31
C GLU A 19 16.93 5.43 -6.75
N LYS A 20 16.60 6.59 -6.19
CA LYS A 20 15.57 7.44 -6.76
C LYS A 20 16.21 8.23 -7.89
N GLU A 21 15.49 8.37 -8.98
CA GLU A 21 15.88 9.21 -10.10
C GLU A 21 15.00 10.46 -10.15
N ASP A 22 15.52 11.55 -10.70
CA ASP A 22 14.72 12.72 -11.00
C ASP A 22 13.82 12.42 -12.20
N SER A 23 12.56 12.80 -12.11
CA SER A 23 11.60 12.61 -13.20
C SER A 23 12.00 13.37 -14.50
N SER A 24 12.83 14.41 -14.41
CA SER A 24 13.35 15.14 -15.57
C SER A 24 14.33 14.32 -16.42
N ASP A 25 15.00 13.34 -15.84
CA ASP A 25 16.05 12.58 -16.49
C ASP A 25 15.53 11.36 -17.27
N VAL A 26 14.22 11.11 -17.23
CA VAL A 26 13.61 9.91 -17.82
C VAL A 26 12.64 10.22 -18.95
N ASN A 27 12.39 9.24 -19.81
CA ASN A 27 11.36 9.32 -20.83
C ASN A 27 9.96 9.39 -20.19
N GLN A 28 9.29 10.54 -20.33
CA GLN A 28 7.99 10.81 -19.71
C GLN A 28 6.88 9.82 -20.12
N ASN A 29 6.96 9.21 -21.30
CA ASN A 29 6.00 8.19 -21.73
C ASN A 29 6.13 6.86 -20.98
N LYS A 30 7.20 6.70 -20.19
CA LYS A 30 7.46 5.51 -19.37
C LYS A 30 7.29 5.73 -17.87
N VAL A 31 6.65 6.82 -17.49
CA VAL A 31 6.31 7.11 -16.10
C VAL A 31 5.01 6.40 -15.75
N TYR A 32 5.07 5.44 -14.84
CA TYR A 32 3.91 4.78 -14.23
C TYR A 32 3.47 5.57 -13.00
N SER A 33 2.16 5.84 -12.86
CA SER A 33 1.58 6.59 -11.74
C SER A 33 0.84 5.65 -10.79
N ASP A 34 1.09 5.76 -9.47
CA ASP A 34 0.38 5.00 -8.43
C ASP A 34 -0.15 5.97 -7.37
N TYR A 35 -1.48 6.16 -7.36
CA TYR A 35 -2.18 7.06 -6.46
C TYR A 35 -2.90 6.28 -5.38
N GLU A 36 -2.85 6.78 -4.14
CA GLU A 36 -3.53 6.16 -3.01
C GLU A 36 -4.14 7.22 -2.10
N LEU A 37 -5.40 7.06 -1.77
CA LEU A 37 -6.05 7.72 -0.66
C LEU A 37 -6.31 6.67 0.42
N PHE A 38 -5.61 6.78 1.54
CA PHE A 38 -5.67 5.84 2.64
C PHE A 38 -6.20 6.51 3.90
N TYR A 39 -7.44 6.18 4.28
CA TYR A 39 -7.98 6.58 5.57
C TYR A 39 -7.66 5.54 6.64
N ASN A 40 -7.05 5.99 7.74
CA ASN A 40 -6.77 5.19 8.93
C ASN A 40 -7.67 5.66 10.09
N GLN A 41 -8.69 4.88 10.42
CA GLN A 41 -9.64 5.22 11.48
C GLN A 41 -8.97 5.30 12.86
N ASN A 42 -7.87 4.56 13.09
CA ASN A 42 -7.16 4.59 14.38
C ASN A 42 -6.46 5.93 14.66
N GLU A 43 -6.12 6.66 13.61
CA GLU A 43 -5.46 7.97 13.68
C GLU A 43 -6.42 9.12 13.39
N ASP A 44 -7.61 8.80 12.87
CA ASP A 44 -8.57 9.73 12.26
C ASP A 44 -7.90 10.66 11.23
N LYS A 45 -7.13 10.03 10.33
CA LYS A 45 -6.38 10.73 9.27
C LYS A 45 -6.51 10.06 7.93
N THR A 46 -6.51 10.86 6.89
CA THR A 46 -6.36 10.42 5.50
C THR A 46 -4.96 10.75 5.00
N HIS A 47 -4.25 9.73 4.56
CA HIS A 47 -2.96 9.85 3.87
C HIS A 47 -3.20 9.84 2.37
N VAL A 48 -2.76 10.90 1.70
CA VAL A 48 -2.81 11.02 0.25
C VAL A 48 -1.41 10.83 -0.28
N VAL A 49 -1.22 9.84 -1.16
CA VAL A 49 0.09 9.44 -1.66
C VAL A 49 0.08 9.33 -3.17
N ALA A 50 1.06 9.93 -3.83
CA ALA A 50 1.34 9.76 -5.25
C ALA A 50 2.77 9.26 -5.43
N ARG A 51 2.93 8.10 -6.08
CA ARG A 51 4.23 7.51 -6.41
C ARG A 51 4.39 7.44 -7.91
N PHE A 52 5.56 7.76 -8.38
CA PHE A 52 5.91 7.69 -9.79
C PHE A 52 7.07 6.72 -9.98
N ARG A 53 7.00 5.90 -11.03
CA ARG A 53 8.03 4.89 -11.33
C ARG A 53 8.38 4.88 -12.80
N PHE A 54 9.63 4.67 -13.11
CA PHE A 54 10.09 4.50 -14.49
C PHE A 54 10.03 3.03 -14.90
N GLY A 55 9.32 2.72 -15.99
CA GLY A 55 9.26 1.38 -16.58
C GLY A 55 8.27 0.43 -15.91
N GLY A 56 7.19 0.96 -15.33
CA GLY A 56 6.08 0.15 -14.82
C GLY A 56 6.00 0.06 -13.29
N PRO A 57 5.07 -0.75 -12.74
CA PRO A 57 4.72 -0.77 -11.32
C PRO A 57 5.84 -1.22 -10.37
N THR A 58 6.84 -1.91 -10.88
CA THR A 58 8.04 -2.37 -10.13
C THR A 58 9.31 -1.63 -10.53
N GLY A 59 9.19 -0.61 -11.38
CA GLY A 59 10.31 0.17 -11.88
C GLY A 59 10.95 1.08 -10.84
N THR A 60 12.00 1.82 -11.27
CA THR A 60 12.74 2.76 -10.43
C THR A 60 11.82 3.87 -9.91
N LEU A 61 11.91 4.17 -8.62
CA LEU A 61 11.15 5.24 -8.00
C LEU A 61 11.63 6.61 -8.50
N LEU A 62 10.69 7.47 -8.87
CA LEU A 62 10.95 8.83 -9.34
C LEU A 62 10.55 9.85 -8.28
N GLU A 63 11.35 10.90 -8.15
CA GLU A 63 10.98 12.12 -7.47
C GLU A 63 10.63 13.20 -8.52
N LEU A 64 9.55 13.94 -8.29
CA LEU A 64 9.26 15.15 -9.04
C LEU A 64 10.02 16.27 -8.33
N ALA A 65 11.23 16.58 -8.82
CA ALA A 65 12.10 17.55 -8.15
C ALA A 65 11.54 18.98 -8.26
N ASP A 66 11.75 19.78 -7.22
CA ASP A 66 11.35 21.20 -7.19
C ASP A 66 11.99 22.03 -8.30
N THR A 67 13.07 21.53 -8.90
CA THR A 67 13.78 22.16 -10.03
C THR A 67 13.20 21.79 -11.40
N SER A 68 12.27 20.83 -11.44
CA SER A 68 11.59 20.40 -12.67
C SER A 68 10.21 21.05 -12.77
N ASP A 69 9.68 21.14 -14.00
CA ASP A 69 8.32 21.61 -14.24
C ASP A 69 7.26 20.53 -13.88
N ALA A 70 7.69 19.35 -13.42
CA ALA A 70 6.81 18.28 -13.00
C ALA A 70 6.23 18.55 -11.60
N SER A 71 4.95 18.25 -11.43
CA SER A 71 4.25 18.47 -10.17
C SER A 71 3.10 17.49 -9.98
N VAL A 72 2.72 17.28 -8.73
CA VAL A 72 1.49 16.56 -8.38
C VAL A 72 0.72 17.30 -7.29
N THR A 73 -0.58 17.42 -7.49
CA THR A 73 -1.51 18.00 -6.51
C THR A 73 -2.64 17.04 -6.20
N PHE A 74 -3.25 17.23 -5.04
CA PHE A 74 -4.51 16.62 -4.67
C PHE A 74 -5.47 17.73 -4.21
N GLU A 75 -6.65 17.84 -4.84
CA GLU A 75 -7.59 18.93 -4.60
C GLU A 75 -6.90 20.32 -4.64
N GLU A 76 -6.08 20.54 -5.68
CA GLU A 76 -5.24 21.75 -5.88
C GLU A 76 -4.10 21.92 -4.86
N ASP A 77 -4.06 21.15 -3.76
CA ASP A 77 -3.00 21.16 -2.77
C ASP A 77 -1.75 20.44 -3.29
N PRO A 78 -0.57 21.08 -3.32
CA PRO A 78 0.68 20.41 -3.68
C PRO A 78 1.03 19.28 -2.73
N LEU A 79 1.51 18.16 -3.27
CA LEU A 79 2.02 17.03 -2.49
C LEU A 79 3.56 17.09 -2.47
N PRO A 80 4.19 17.41 -1.33
CA PRO A 80 5.64 17.38 -1.21
C PRO A 80 6.18 15.94 -1.24
N TYR A 81 7.41 15.75 -1.72
CA TYR A 81 8.06 14.45 -1.66
C TYR A 81 8.37 14.06 -0.21
N ASN A 82 8.10 12.81 0.12
CA ASN A 82 8.37 12.24 1.44
C ASN A 82 9.04 10.87 1.29
N ILE A 83 10.29 10.76 1.71
CA ILE A 83 11.10 9.55 1.58
C ILE A 83 10.51 8.35 2.33
N TRP A 84 9.84 8.57 3.46
CA TRP A 84 9.24 7.51 4.27
C TRP A 84 8.05 6.84 3.59
N TYR A 85 7.36 7.57 2.73
CA TYR A 85 6.26 7.06 1.90
C TYR A 85 6.73 6.60 0.53
N GLY A 86 8.00 6.86 0.19
CA GLY A 86 8.56 6.59 -1.13
C GLY A 86 7.78 7.30 -2.23
N GLY A 87 7.37 8.56 -2.00
CA GLY A 87 6.55 9.31 -2.94
C GLY A 87 6.11 10.67 -2.38
N HIS A 88 5.25 11.33 -3.12
CA HIS A 88 4.64 12.59 -2.74
C HIS A 88 3.48 12.33 -1.79
N HIS A 89 3.47 12.98 -0.62
CA HIS A 89 2.55 12.65 0.47
C HIS A 89 2.07 13.88 1.23
N LYS A 90 0.78 13.85 1.61
CA LYS A 90 0.18 14.82 2.53
C LYS A 90 -0.86 14.12 3.40
N GLU A 91 -0.95 14.55 4.67
CA GLU A 91 -1.97 14.10 5.62
C GLU A 91 -3.11 15.12 5.70
N PHE A 92 -4.32 14.61 5.83
CA PHE A 92 -5.54 15.38 6.08
C PHE A 92 -6.24 14.84 7.31
N ALA A 93 -6.83 15.71 8.13
CA ALA A 93 -7.61 15.30 9.29
C ALA A 93 -8.96 14.69 8.84
N GLY A 94 -9.36 13.62 9.50
CA GLY A 94 -10.62 12.93 9.22
C GLY A 94 -10.61 12.12 7.92
N GLN A 95 -11.77 11.55 7.60
CA GLN A 95 -11.99 10.76 6.40
C GLN A 95 -12.32 11.66 5.21
N LEU A 96 -11.52 11.56 4.14
CA LEU A 96 -11.87 12.07 2.83
C LEU A 96 -12.63 10.99 2.04
N ALA A 97 -13.80 11.34 1.50
CA ALA A 97 -14.63 10.38 0.74
C ALA A 97 -14.17 10.17 -0.70
N GLY A 98 -13.26 11.00 -1.20
CA GLY A 98 -12.74 11.00 -2.56
C GLY A 98 -11.83 12.20 -2.78
N GLY A 99 -11.56 12.52 -4.03
CA GLY A 99 -10.77 13.67 -4.46
C GLY A 99 -10.05 13.41 -5.77
N THR A 100 -9.37 14.42 -6.27
CA THR A 100 -8.78 14.46 -7.60
C THR A 100 -7.27 14.66 -7.51
N PHE A 101 -6.51 13.75 -8.12
CA PHE A 101 -5.08 13.96 -8.38
C PHE A 101 -4.90 14.63 -9.73
N VAL A 102 -4.00 15.60 -9.78
CA VAL A 102 -3.50 16.18 -11.02
C VAL A 102 -1.98 16.02 -11.04
N TYR A 103 -1.48 15.25 -12.00
CA TYR A 103 -0.06 15.11 -12.27
C TYR A 103 0.28 15.88 -13.55
N THR A 104 1.24 16.79 -13.49
CA THR A 104 1.81 17.47 -14.66
C THR A 104 3.24 16.97 -14.83
N ASN A 105 3.56 16.46 -16.01
CA ASN A 105 4.90 15.96 -16.33
C ASN A 105 5.85 17.10 -16.78
N THR A 106 7.13 16.80 -16.96
CA THR A 106 8.15 17.79 -17.39
C THR A 106 7.91 18.41 -18.78
N ASN A 107 7.02 17.82 -19.58
CA ASN A 107 6.61 18.35 -20.88
C ASN A 107 5.37 19.28 -20.77
N GLY A 108 4.89 19.57 -19.56
CA GLY A 108 3.70 20.38 -19.31
C GLY A 108 2.37 19.65 -19.60
N VAL A 109 2.38 18.33 -19.78
CA VAL A 109 1.16 17.55 -20.00
C VAL A 109 0.58 17.16 -18.65
N SER A 110 -0.71 17.48 -18.43
CA SER A 110 -1.43 17.17 -17.19
C SER A 110 -2.36 15.98 -17.35
N TYR A 111 -2.40 15.13 -16.32
CA TYR A 111 -3.25 13.95 -16.20
C TYR A 111 -4.10 14.08 -14.95
N THR A 112 -5.42 13.99 -15.10
CA THR A 112 -6.39 14.15 -14.02
C THR A 112 -7.05 12.80 -13.71
N ASN A 113 -7.04 12.40 -12.44
CA ASN A 113 -7.58 11.13 -11.99
C ASN A 113 -8.38 11.29 -10.69
N GLU A 114 -9.61 10.80 -10.69
CA GLU A 114 -10.49 10.81 -9.52
C GLU A 114 -10.35 9.53 -8.71
N ILE A 115 -10.30 9.65 -7.38
CA ILE A 115 -10.29 8.51 -6.47
C ILE A 115 -11.58 7.72 -6.63
N PRO A 116 -11.51 6.37 -6.75
CA PRO A 116 -12.71 5.53 -6.75
C PRO A 116 -13.44 5.63 -5.41
N THR A 117 -14.75 5.44 -5.43
CA THR A 117 -15.55 5.37 -4.22
C THR A 117 -15.06 4.23 -3.33
N GLY A 118 -14.76 4.53 -2.08
CA GLY A 118 -14.40 3.56 -1.07
C GLY A 118 -15.56 3.26 -0.14
N GLU A 119 -15.51 2.07 0.46
CA GLU A 119 -16.50 1.62 1.43
C GLU A 119 -15.83 1.31 2.76
N ALA A 120 -16.53 1.63 3.84
CA ALA A 120 -16.09 1.29 5.20
C ALA A 120 -16.24 -0.21 5.46
N ILE A 121 -15.48 -0.70 6.43
CA ILE A 121 -15.51 -2.05 6.96
C ILE A 121 -15.27 -1.98 8.47
N ALA A 122 -15.78 -2.96 9.24
CA ALA A 122 -15.49 -3.07 10.67
C ALA A 122 -15.43 -4.54 11.09
N PHE A 123 -14.73 -4.82 12.19
CA PHE A 123 -14.81 -6.13 12.83
C PHE A 123 -16.19 -6.33 13.46
N GLN A 124 -16.66 -7.59 13.50
CA GLN A 124 -17.81 -7.98 14.31
C GLN A 124 -17.50 -7.69 15.79
N ALA A 125 -18.53 -7.30 16.54
CA ALA A 125 -18.36 -6.89 17.95
C ALA A 125 -17.86 -8.01 18.88
N ASP A 126 -18.04 -9.27 18.49
CA ASP A 126 -17.64 -10.48 19.20
C ASP A 126 -16.31 -11.09 18.71
N PHE A 127 -15.62 -10.43 17.78
CA PHE A 127 -14.32 -10.89 17.31
C PHE A 127 -13.22 -10.56 18.33
N ASP A 128 -12.90 -11.51 19.19
CA ASP A 128 -11.95 -11.38 20.30
C ASP A 128 -10.92 -12.51 20.41
N THR A 129 -11.07 -13.57 19.61
CA THR A 129 -10.23 -14.79 19.71
C THR A 129 -9.86 -15.31 18.32
N ILE A 130 -8.65 -15.83 18.17
CA ILE A 130 -8.15 -16.56 17.01
C ILE A 130 -7.59 -17.90 17.49
N THR A 131 -8.11 -19.02 16.93
CA THR A 131 -7.64 -20.37 17.25
C THR A 131 -6.67 -20.88 16.19
N LYS A 132 -5.45 -21.27 16.56
CA LYS A 132 -4.40 -21.70 15.62
C LYS A 132 -4.72 -22.99 14.89
N GLY A 133 -5.19 -23.99 15.62
CA GLY A 133 -5.34 -25.38 15.14
C GLY A 133 -6.48 -25.61 14.15
N ILE A 134 -7.36 -24.66 13.93
CA ILE A 134 -8.54 -24.78 13.05
C ILE A 134 -8.58 -23.64 12.03
N ALA A 135 -9.20 -23.86 10.87
CA ALA A 135 -9.55 -22.77 9.95
C ALA A 135 -10.80 -22.05 10.47
N GLU A 136 -10.80 -20.73 10.40
CA GLU A 136 -11.89 -19.88 10.88
C GLU A 136 -12.26 -18.87 9.80
N ASP A 137 -13.55 -18.53 9.71
CA ASP A 137 -14.05 -17.49 8.84
C ASP A 137 -14.17 -16.20 9.65
N LEU A 138 -13.41 -15.19 9.25
CA LEU A 138 -13.54 -13.84 9.79
C LEU A 138 -14.55 -13.09 8.91
N THR A 139 -15.77 -12.96 9.42
CA THR A 139 -16.80 -12.10 8.82
C THR A 139 -16.61 -10.66 9.24
N TRP A 140 -17.07 -9.71 8.43
CA TRP A 140 -17.00 -8.29 8.75
C TRP A 140 -18.35 -7.60 8.69
N ASP A 141 -18.46 -6.49 9.41
CA ASP A 141 -19.54 -5.54 9.23
C ASP A 141 -19.24 -4.64 8.02
N GLY A 142 -20.13 -4.67 7.05
CA GLY A 142 -20.00 -3.94 5.80
C GLY A 142 -20.68 -4.67 4.65
N THR A 143 -20.68 -4.05 3.48
CA THR A 143 -21.25 -4.65 2.26
C THR A 143 -20.36 -5.78 1.74
N ALA A 144 -20.96 -6.71 0.98
CA ALA A 144 -20.21 -7.71 0.23
C ALA A 144 -19.24 -7.04 -0.77
N LEU A 145 -18.13 -7.71 -1.10
CA LEU A 145 -17.16 -7.17 -2.05
C LEU A 145 -17.76 -7.04 -3.44
N SER A 146 -17.59 -5.88 -4.04
CA SER A 146 -17.87 -5.60 -5.44
C SER A 146 -16.61 -5.76 -6.29
N ALA A 147 -16.74 -5.61 -7.61
CA ALA A 147 -15.61 -5.68 -8.53
C ALA A 147 -14.49 -4.69 -8.14
N ASN A 148 -13.25 -5.11 -8.29
CA ASN A 148 -12.03 -4.33 -7.97
C ASN A 148 -11.86 -3.99 -6.49
N GLN A 149 -12.61 -4.65 -5.60
CA GLN A 149 -12.45 -4.54 -4.17
C GLN A 149 -11.75 -5.74 -3.57
N HIS A 150 -11.02 -5.51 -2.47
CA HIS A 150 -10.45 -6.56 -1.65
C HIS A 150 -10.38 -6.15 -0.18
N VAL A 151 -10.38 -7.18 0.66
CA VAL A 151 -10.12 -7.06 2.10
C VAL A 151 -8.83 -7.78 2.41
N GLY A 152 -7.96 -7.11 3.16
CA GLY A 152 -6.74 -7.69 3.73
C GLY A 152 -6.81 -7.63 5.25
N VAL A 153 -6.34 -8.71 5.89
CA VAL A 153 -6.23 -8.82 7.35
C VAL A 153 -4.79 -9.14 7.70
N PHE A 154 -4.24 -8.41 8.65
CA PHE A 154 -2.94 -8.69 9.24
C PHE A 154 -3.11 -8.91 10.74
N VAL A 155 -2.50 -9.98 11.26
CA VAL A 155 -2.53 -10.35 12.67
C VAL A 155 -1.10 -10.34 13.19
N GLY A 156 -0.83 -9.59 14.23
CA GLY A 156 0.48 -9.57 14.87
C GLY A 156 0.98 -8.17 15.23
N SER A 157 2.26 -8.10 15.57
CA SER A 157 2.96 -6.89 16.01
C SER A 157 4.09 -6.46 15.07
N TRP A 158 4.09 -6.94 13.82
CA TRP A 158 5.17 -6.73 12.83
C TRP A 158 6.50 -7.39 13.27
N THR A 159 6.40 -8.50 14.01
CA THR A 159 7.55 -9.30 14.42
C THR A 159 7.73 -10.46 13.43
N TRP A 160 8.89 -10.54 12.81
CA TRP A 160 9.18 -11.57 11.82
C TRP A 160 8.97 -12.99 12.39
N GLY A 161 8.13 -13.78 11.72
CA GLY A 161 7.84 -15.17 12.10
C GLY A 161 6.78 -15.32 13.21
N GLU A 162 6.13 -14.22 13.64
CA GLU A 162 5.06 -14.22 14.62
C GLU A 162 3.77 -13.57 14.10
N ASP A 163 3.75 -13.22 12.82
CA ASP A 163 2.65 -12.50 12.16
C ASP A 163 1.99 -13.38 11.10
N ALA A 164 0.71 -13.11 10.82
CA ALA A 164 -0.03 -13.74 9.73
C ALA A 164 -0.78 -12.72 8.88
N SER A 165 -0.92 -13.02 7.58
CA SER A 165 -1.67 -12.19 6.65
C SER A 165 -2.66 -13.02 5.86
N PHE A 166 -3.85 -12.47 5.68
CA PHE A 166 -4.94 -13.07 4.92
C PHE A 166 -5.51 -12.03 3.97
N TRP A 167 -6.08 -12.46 2.85
CA TRP A 167 -6.75 -11.55 1.95
C TRP A 167 -7.82 -12.28 1.12
N THR A 168 -8.83 -11.54 0.67
CA THR A 168 -9.82 -11.99 -0.31
C THR A 168 -10.16 -10.85 -1.27
N GLY A 169 -10.44 -11.20 -2.51
CA GLY A 169 -10.96 -10.31 -3.55
C GLY A 169 -12.12 -10.96 -4.31
N ASP A 170 -12.70 -12.01 -3.74
CA ASP A 170 -13.79 -12.76 -4.37
C ASP A 170 -15.05 -11.91 -4.40
N LEU A 171 -15.63 -11.76 -5.59
CA LEU A 171 -16.85 -11.00 -5.79
C LEU A 171 -17.99 -11.58 -4.94
N GLY A 172 -18.63 -10.74 -4.16
CA GLY A 172 -19.72 -11.13 -3.26
C GLY A 172 -19.26 -11.66 -1.90
N ALA A 173 -17.94 -11.72 -1.62
CA ALA A 173 -17.44 -12.15 -0.32
C ALA A 173 -17.88 -11.20 0.80
N THR A 174 -18.22 -11.78 1.96
CA THR A 174 -18.55 -11.12 3.23
C THR A 174 -17.66 -11.60 4.37
N GLU A 175 -16.70 -12.47 4.06
CA GLU A 175 -15.79 -13.09 5.02
C GLU A 175 -14.45 -13.41 4.36
N ILE A 176 -13.44 -13.66 5.20
CA ILE A 176 -12.12 -14.12 4.79
C ILE A 176 -11.75 -15.38 5.59
N VAL A 177 -11.30 -16.41 4.89
CA VAL A 177 -10.86 -17.65 5.54
C VAL A 177 -9.47 -17.45 6.12
N MET A 178 -9.33 -17.56 7.42
CA MET A 178 -8.06 -17.60 8.13
C MET A 178 -7.56 -19.04 8.24
N GLY A 179 -6.76 -19.47 7.28
CA GLY A 179 -6.26 -20.84 7.18
C GLY A 179 -5.28 -21.21 8.29
N VAL A 180 -5.25 -22.51 8.65
CA VAL A 180 -4.36 -23.05 9.70
C VAL A 180 -2.89 -22.78 9.43
N LEU A 181 -2.44 -22.97 8.18
CA LEU A 181 -1.02 -22.83 7.83
C LEU A 181 -0.49 -21.41 8.09
N GLN A 182 -1.27 -20.39 7.76
CA GLN A 182 -0.88 -19.00 7.98
C GLN A 182 -0.89 -18.64 9.48
N LYS A 183 -1.75 -19.29 10.27
CA LYS A 183 -1.84 -19.05 11.73
C LYS A 183 -0.78 -19.77 12.55
N ASN A 184 -0.07 -20.77 11.99
CA ASN A 184 0.91 -21.56 12.73
C ASN A 184 2.03 -20.75 13.37
N ASP A 185 2.43 -19.65 12.71
CA ASP A 185 3.52 -18.79 13.18
C ASP A 185 3.08 -17.75 14.21
N LEU A 186 1.76 -17.58 14.43
CA LEU A 186 1.26 -16.61 15.40
C LEU A 186 1.72 -16.96 16.82
N ALA A 187 2.22 -15.97 17.55
CA ALA A 187 2.50 -16.10 18.98
C ALA A 187 1.19 -16.26 19.77
N LEU A 188 1.20 -17.14 20.78
CA LEU A 188 0.06 -17.28 21.70
C LEU A 188 -0.07 -16.07 22.62
N GLY A 189 -1.30 -15.71 22.96
CA GLY A 189 -1.61 -14.61 23.85
C GLY A 189 -2.22 -13.41 23.15
N SER A 190 -1.98 -12.22 23.67
CA SER A 190 -2.58 -10.98 23.17
C SER A 190 -1.98 -10.58 21.83
N SER A 191 -2.81 -10.29 20.85
CA SER A 191 -2.38 -9.81 19.52
C SER A 191 -3.29 -8.69 19.01
N THR A 192 -2.81 -7.96 18.00
CA THR A 192 -3.58 -6.92 17.32
C THR A 192 -3.93 -7.37 15.91
N VAL A 193 -5.16 -7.12 15.49
CA VAL A 193 -5.63 -7.41 14.14
C VAL A 193 -5.94 -6.11 13.42
N TYR A 194 -5.40 -5.98 12.23
CA TYR A 194 -5.61 -4.87 11.30
C TYR A 194 -6.44 -5.36 10.13
N MET A 195 -7.45 -4.61 9.75
CA MET A 195 -8.27 -4.95 8.59
C MET A 195 -8.42 -3.73 7.67
N ASP A 196 -8.10 -3.94 6.40
CA ASP A 196 -8.16 -2.92 5.36
C ASP A 196 -9.13 -3.38 4.25
N ARG A 197 -10.02 -2.49 3.82
CA ARG A 197 -10.77 -2.64 2.57
C ARG A 197 -10.23 -1.67 1.54
N SER A 198 -10.03 -2.12 0.31
CA SER A 198 -9.54 -1.27 -0.76
C SER A 198 -10.31 -1.48 -2.06
N THR A 199 -10.46 -0.38 -2.80
CA THR A 199 -10.93 -0.36 -4.19
C THR A 199 -9.78 0.13 -5.06
N ALA A 200 -9.41 -0.63 -6.12
CA ALA A 200 -8.30 -0.29 -6.98
C ALA A 200 -8.73 -0.34 -8.45
N LEU A 201 -8.40 0.71 -9.21
CA LEU A 201 -8.68 0.83 -10.63
C LEU A 201 -7.40 1.25 -11.37
N ASP A 202 -7.39 1.04 -12.67
CA ASP A 202 -6.41 1.69 -13.53
C ASP A 202 -6.72 3.19 -13.60
N VAL A 203 -5.68 4.01 -13.80
CA VAL A 203 -5.85 5.47 -13.98
C VAL A 203 -6.66 5.75 -15.26
N ALA A 204 -7.57 6.73 -15.18
CA ALA A 204 -8.35 7.16 -16.33
C ALA A 204 -7.50 7.96 -17.35
N GLN A 205 -6.52 8.70 -16.84
CA GLN A 205 -5.56 9.46 -17.62
C GLN A 205 -4.14 9.16 -17.13
N GLY A 206 -3.24 8.89 -18.05
CA GLY A 206 -1.85 8.58 -17.74
C GLY A 206 -0.97 8.58 -18.99
N THR A 207 0.31 8.33 -18.77
CA THR A 207 1.25 8.04 -19.86
C THR A 207 0.91 6.69 -20.51
N PRO A 208 1.51 6.31 -21.64
CA PRO A 208 1.36 4.97 -22.20
C PRO A 208 1.78 3.82 -21.27
N GLU A 209 2.60 4.08 -20.25
CA GLU A 209 2.97 3.10 -19.23
C GLU A 209 1.81 2.79 -18.26
N GLY A 210 0.79 3.65 -18.21
CA GLY A 210 -0.38 3.49 -17.38
C GLY A 210 -0.20 3.91 -15.92
N GLY A 211 -1.01 3.33 -15.06
CA GLY A 211 -1.00 3.63 -13.63
C GLY A 211 -2.14 2.97 -12.89
N ARG A 212 -2.16 3.16 -11.59
CA ARG A 212 -3.20 2.65 -10.70
C ARG A 212 -3.66 3.75 -9.75
N ILE A 213 -4.93 3.71 -9.38
CA ILE A 213 -5.52 4.59 -8.38
C ILE A 213 -6.33 3.79 -7.38
N ARG A 214 -6.16 4.06 -6.07
CA ARG A 214 -6.77 3.30 -4.99
C ARG A 214 -7.38 4.19 -3.93
N TYR A 215 -8.54 3.73 -3.44
CA TYR A 215 -9.05 4.10 -2.13
C TYR A 215 -8.80 2.94 -1.15
N LYS A 216 -8.31 3.23 0.04
CA LYS A 216 -8.09 2.25 1.10
C LYS A 216 -8.67 2.76 2.42
N TYR A 217 -9.40 1.91 3.11
CA TYR A 217 -9.99 2.17 4.41
C TYR A 217 -9.48 1.15 5.43
N ARG A 218 -8.85 1.61 6.50
CA ARG A 218 -8.49 0.82 7.67
C ARG A 218 -9.47 1.10 8.79
N CYS A 219 -10.18 0.07 9.26
CA CYS A 219 -11.05 0.19 10.42
C CYS A 219 -10.26 0.29 11.74
N THR A 220 -10.97 0.54 12.83
CA THR A 220 -10.40 0.41 14.18
C THR A 220 -9.84 -0.99 14.37
N ASN A 221 -8.59 -1.09 14.84
CA ASN A 221 -7.91 -2.36 15.08
C ASN A 221 -8.65 -3.15 16.17
N ALA A 222 -8.67 -4.47 16.04
CA ALA A 222 -9.18 -5.37 17.08
C ALA A 222 -8.03 -5.88 17.96
N ALA A 223 -8.28 -5.98 19.25
CA ALA A 223 -7.42 -6.69 20.19
C ALA A 223 -8.00 -8.10 20.41
N VAL A 224 -7.21 -9.14 20.16
CA VAL A 224 -7.65 -10.53 20.25
C VAL A 224 -6.72 -11.37 21.10
N ALA A 225 -7.22 -12.53 21.56
CA ALA A 225 -6.40 -13.59 22.15
C ALA A 225 -6.12 -14.67 21.08
N VAL A 226 -4.84 -14.97 20.84
CA VAL A 226 -4.43 -16.13 20.03
C VAL A 226 -4.31 -17.33 20.95
N VAL A 227 -5.06 -18.39 20.66
CA VAL A 227 -5.11 -19.64 21.44
C VAL A 227 -4.77 -20.87 20.57
N GLU A 228 -4.51 -22.03 21.20
CA GLU A 228 -4.27 -23.30 20.51
C GLU A 228 -5.52 -23.82 19.80
#